data_0f3ac0addeb74a371b80455cb4fabc1b
#
_entry.id   0f3ac0addeb74a371b80455cb4fabc1b
#
_cell.length_a   1.000
_cell.length_b   1.000
_cell.length_c   1.000
_cell.angle_alpha   90.00
_cell.angle_beta   90.00
_cell.angle_gamma   90.00
#
_symmetry.space_group_name_H-M   'P 1'
#
loop_
_entity.id
_entity.type
_entity.pdbx_description
1 polymer ?
#
loop_
_entity_poly.entity_id
_entity_poly.type
_entity_poly.pdbx_seq_one_letter_code
_entity_poly.pdbx_strand_id
1 'polypeptide(L)'
;MKADSYRFDGSGKCRLDKLATNSKADGIDKEKILAKTTENLQKMAALQDAFYADGREGLIFVLQAMDAAGKDSTIKHVMSGLNPQGVQVTSFKQPNSEELKHDFLWRVNKALPARGSIAIFNRSYYEDVLVVQLHDLQKGYQMAPRVLEQD
;
A
#
# COMPACT_ATOMS: atom_id res chain seq x y z
N MET A 1 1.78 6.86 21.90
CA MET A 1 0.90 5.99 21.07
C MET A 1 1.57 4.64 20.93
N LYS A 2 0.90 3.56 21.28
CA LYS A 2 1.42 2.21 21.08
C LYS A 2 1.04 1.79 19.65
N ALA A 3 1.99 1.62 18.76
CA ALA A 3 1.76 1.20 17.37
C ALA A 3 0.97 -0.12 17.26
N ASP A 4 1.15 -1.01 18.26
CA ASP A 4 0.48 -2.31 18.34
C ASP A 4 -1.06 -2.23 18.38
N SER A 5 -1.63 -1.12 18.89
CA SER A 5 -3.09 -0.93 18.91
C SER A 5 -3.71 -0.77 17.51
N TYR A 6 -2.89 -0.48 16.51
CA TYR A 6 -3.29 -0.34 15.10
C TYR A 6 -2.81 -1.49 14.23
N ARG A 7 -2.14 -2.46 14.84
CA ARG A 7 -1.67 -3.65 14.13
C ARG A 7 -2.73 -4.73 14.14
N PHE A 8 -3.04 -5.26 12.97
CA PHE A 8 -3.86 -6.43 12.80
C PHE A 8 -3.06 -7.48 12.02
N ASP A 9 -2.84 -8.64 12.64
CA ASP A 9 -2.03 -9.73 12.08
C ASP A 9 -2.86 -10.92 11.58
N GLY A 10 -4.19 -10.77 11.57
CA GLY A 10 -5.11 -11.83 11.16
C GLY A 10 -5.40 -12.89 12.22
N SER A 11 -4.78 -12.84 13.40
CA SER A 11 -4.95 -13.88 14.44
C SER A 11 -6.29 -13.80 15.18
N GLY A 12 -7.05 -12.72 14.98
CA GLY A 12 -8.32 -12.50 15.65
C GLY A 12 -9.39 -11.88 14.76
N LYS A 13 -10.61 -11.71 15.29
CA LYS A 13 -11.70 -11.05 14.58
C LYS A 13 -11.51 -9.52 14.61
N CYS A 14 -11.28 -8.92 13.46
CA CYS A 14 -11.26 -7.45 13.34
C CYS A 14 -12.68 -6.89 13.53
N ARG A 15 -12.85 -6.01 14.51
CA ARG A 15 -14.10 -5.33 14.81
C ARG A 15 -13.98 -3.86 14.44
N LEU A 16 -14.35 -3.51 13.21
CA LEU A 16 -14.27 -2.13 12.68
C LEU A 16 -15.11 -1.14 13.50
N ASP A 17 -16.24 -1.59 14.04
CA ASP A 17 -17.12 -0.80 14.91
C ASP A 17 -16.47 -0.37 16.23
N LYS A 18 -15.39 -1.04 16.64
CA LYS A 18 -14.63 -0.73 17.87
C LYS A 18 -13.37 0.10 17.63
N LEU A 19 -13.01 0.35 16.36
CA LEU A 19 -11.83 1.13 16.03
C LEU A 19 -12.15 2.63 16.12
N ALA A 20 -11.28 3.39 16.77
CA ALA A 20 -11.40 4.84 16.84
C ALA A 20 -11.20 5.43 15.44
N THR A 21 -12.13 6.31 15.03
CA THR A 21 -12.09 6.99 13.72
C THR A 21 -11.35 8.33 13.75
N ASN A 22 -10.90 8.75 14.93
CA ASN A 22 -10.14 9.98 15.11
C ASN A 22 -9.09 9.82 16.21
N SER A 23 -8.03 10.62 16.12
CA SER A 23 -6.92 10.61 17.06
C SER A 23 -7.15 11.43 18.34
N LYS A 24 -8.26 12.15 18.46
CA LYS A 24 -8.53 13.04 19.62
C LYS A 24 -8.76 12.23 20.91
N ALA A 25 -9.30 11.01 20.78
CA ALA A 25 -9.55 10.14 21.92
C ALA A 25 -8.25 9.64 22.58
N ASP A 26 -7.13 9.63 21.89
CA ASP A 26 -5.87 9.07 22.36
C ASP A 26 -4.97 10.11 23.06
N GLY A 27 -5.43 11.35 23.26
CA GLY A 27 -4.64 12.42 23.89
C GLY A 27 -3.32 12.73 23.16
N ILE A 28 -3.35 12.64 21.85
CA ILE A 28 -2.16 12.74 21.00
C ILE A 28 -1.61 14.17 21.00
N ASP A 29 -0.40 14.31 21.50
CA ASP A 29 0.41 15.52 21.41
C ASP A 29 1.08 15.60 20.05
N LYS A 30 0.68 16.59 19.25
CA LYS A 30 1.17 16.78 17.87
C LYS A 30 2.68 16.98 17.81
N GLU A 31 3.26 17.72 18.73
CA GLU A 31 4.71 17.99 18.73
C GLU A 31 5.51 16.72 19.01
N LYS A 32 5.06 15.93 19.99
CA LYS A 32 5.69 14.63 20.29
C LYS A 32 5.60 13.66 19.13
N ILE A 33 4.47 13.63 18.41
CA ILE A 33 4.34 12.78 17.22
C ILE A 33 5.28 13.23 16.10
N LEU A 34 5.36 14.52 15.83
CA LEU A 34 6.26 15.04 14.80
C LEU A 34 7.72 14.72 15.12
N ALA A 35 8.15 14.95 16.38
CA ALA A 35 9.48 14.57 16.81
C ALA A 35 9.76 13.07 16.63
N LYS A 36 8.81 12.23 17.03
CA LYS A 36 8.93 10.77 16.86
C LYS A 36 8.95 10.34 15.39
N THR A 37 8.18 11.01 14.55
CA THR A 37 8.19 10.77 13.11
C THR A 37 9.55 11.09 12.51
N THR A 38 10.14 12.23 12.87
CA THR A 38 11.50 12.61 12.42
C THR A 38 12.54 11.58 12.84
N GLU A 39 12.52 11.13 14.11
CA GLU A 39 13.41 10.07 14.58
C GLU A 39 13.23 8.77 13.78
N ASN A 40 11.99 8.38 13.52
CA ASN A 40 11.69 7.18 12.76
C ASN A 40 12.15 7.28 11.30
N LEU A 41 12.02 8.45 10.67
CA LEU A 41 12.52 8.67 9.30
C LEU A 41 14.04 8.51 9.22
N GLN A 42 14.78 9.01 10.20
CA GLN A 42 16.24 8.81 10.26
C GLN A 42 16.61 7.33 10.41
N LYS A 43 15.88 6.60 11.26
CA LYS A 43 16.09 5.15 11.40
C LYS A 43 15.74 4.38 10.12
N MET A 44 14.67 4.79 9.45
CA MET A 44 14.26 4.17 8.18
C MET A 44 15.31 4.37 7.09
N ALA A 45 15.91 5.56 7.00
CA ALA A 45 16.98 5.82 6.03
C ALA A 45 18.19 4.90 6.28
N ALA A 46 18.65 4.78 7.52
CA ALA A 46 19.75 3.88 7.87
C ALA A 46 19.41 2.39 7.60
N LEU A 47 18.17 1.98 7.87
CA LEU A 47 17.71 0.63 7.56
C LEU A 47 17.62 0.38 6.06
N GLN A 48 17.23 1.38 5.27
CA GLN A 48 17.19 1.26 3.82
C GLN A 48 18.61 1.06 3.24
N ASP A 49 19.59 1.80 3.73
CA ASP A 49 20.97 1.64 3.26
C ASP A 49 21.49 0.23 3.55
N ALA A 50 21.22 -0.30 4.74
CA ALA A 50 21.58 -1.68 5.10
C ALA A 50 20.81 -2.72 4.25
N PHE A 51 19.53 -2.49 4.00
CA PHE A 51 18.69 -3.36 3.18
C PHE A 51 19.13 -3.38 1.72
N TYR A 52 19.48 -2.21 1.19
CA TYR A 52 20.01 -2.10 -0.17
C TYR A 52 21.34 -2.84 -0.33
N ALA A 53 22.24 -2.70 0.65
CA ALA A 53 23.53 -3.38 0.64
C ALA A 53 23.40 -4.90 0.82
N ASP A 54 22.42 -5.37 1.62
CA ASP A 54 22.15 -6.80 1.82
C ASP A 54 21.67 -7.48 0.54
N GLY A 55 20.78 -6.85 -0.24
CA GLY A 55 20.40 -7.26 -1.58
C GLY A 55 19.77 -8.65 -1.70
N ARG A 56 19.29 -9.26 -0.61
CA ARG A 56 18.72 -10.62 -0.63
C ARG A 56 17.24 -10.64 -0.94
N GLU A 57 16.51 -9.62 -0.52
CA GLU A 57 15.05 -9.53 -0.61
C GLU A 57 14.59 -8.20 -1.20
N GLY A 58 13.39 -8.16 -1.76
CA GLY A 58 12.67 -6.93 -2.11
C GLY A 58 11.54 -6.70 -1.12
N LEU A 59 11.22 -5.44 -0.80
CA LEU A 59 10.17 -5.09 0.14
C LEU A 59 9.04 -4.35 -0.58
N ILE A 60 7.79 -4.76 -0.32
CA ILE A 60 6.61 -4.13 -0.89
C ILE A 60 5.74 -3.57 0.23
N PHE A 61 5.45 -2.27 0.18
CA PHE A 61 4.43 -1.63 0.99
C PHE A 61 3.17 -1.39 0.17
N VAL A 62 2.07 -2.04 0.54
CA VAL A 62 0.76 -1.85 -0.10
C VAL A 62 -0.06 -0.88 0.73
N LEU A 63 -0.44 0.25 0.14
CA LEU A 63 -1.33 1.23 0.74
C LEU A 63 -2.72 1.12 0.12
N GLN A 64 -3.61 0.43 0.82
CA GLN A 64 -4.99 0.22 0.40
C GLN A 64 -5.93 0.94 1.36
N ALA A 65 -6.79 1.82 0.83
CA ALA A 65 -7.81 2.51 1.59
C ALA A 65 -8.79 3.20 0.65
N MET A 66 -9.93 3.63 1.18
CA MET A 66 -10.93 4.44 0.46
C MET A 66 -10.33 5.73 -0.12
N ASP A 67 -11.03 6.34 -1.05
CA ASP A 67 -10.63 7.65 -1.59
C ASP A 67 -10.57 8.70 -0.48
N ALA A 68 -9.65 9.64 -0.62
CA ALA A 68 -9.37 10.69 0.36
C ALA A 68 -8.89 10.18 1.75
N ALA A 69 -8.61 8.90 1.94
CA ALA A 69 -8.12 8.35 3.21
C ALA A 69 -6.64 8.69 3.54
N GLY A 70 -5.97 9.47 2.70
CA GLY A 70 -4.64 9.98 2.98
C GLY A 70 -3.48 9.12 2.47
N LYS A 71 -3.70 8.19 1.54
CA LYS A 71 -2.64 7.36 0.94
C LYS A 71 -1.47 8.19 0.40
N ASP A 72 -1.77 9.17 -0.45
CA ASP A 72 -0.74 10.05 -1.06
C ASP A 72 0.00 10.88 -0.01
N SER A 73 -0.73 11.38 0.98
CA SER A 73 -0.11 12.11 2.10
C SER A 73 0.80 11.21 2.92
N THR A 74 0.43 9.96 3.14
CA THR A 74 1.26 8.97 3.85
C THR A 74 2.54 8.72 3.07
N ILE A 75 2.46 8.48 1.76
CA ILE A 75 3.64 8.32 0.90
C ILE A 75 4.55 9.55 1.01
N LYS A 76 3.98 10.74 0.83
CA LYS A 76 4.72 11.98 0.88
C LYS A 76 5.44 12.21 2.22
N HIS A 77 4.77 11.93 3.34
CA HIS A 77 5.32 12.24 4.65
C HIS A 77 6.20 11.13 5.23
N VAL A 78 5.88 9.86 4.96
CA VAL A 78 6.61 8.72 5.51
C VAL A 78 7.81 8.34 4.64
N MET A 79 7.69 8.47 3.32
CA MET A 79 8.74 8.02 2.40
C MET A 79 9.71 9.12 1.97
N SER A 80 9.45 10.39 2.35
CA SER A 80 10.29 11.53 1.98
C SER A 80 11.72 11.48 2.54
N GLY A 81 11.97 10.69 3.57
CA GLY A 81 13.30 10.53 4.18
C GLY A 81 14.14 9.40 3.57
N LEU A 82 13.60 8.65 2.60
CA LEU A 82 14.29 7.52 1.97
C LEU A 82 15.07 7.96 0.72
N ASN A 83 16.15 7.23 0.43
CA ASN A 83 16.92 7.42 -0.80
C ASN A 83 16.07 7.00 -2.01
N PRO A 84 15.77 7.91 -2.94
CA PRO A 84 14.90 7.60 -4.08
C PRO A 84 15.47 6.56 -5.05
N GLN A 85 16.77 6.32 -5.04
CA GLN A 85 17.39 5.29 -5.88
C GLN A 85 16.97 3.86 -5.51
N GLY A 86 16.62 3.65 -4.24
CA GLY A 86 16.17 2.35 -3.73
C GLY A 86 14.66 2.24 -3.53
N VAL A 87 13.88 3.22 -4.00
CA VAL A 87 12.41 3.26 -3.78
C VAL A 87 11.68 3.53 -5.08
N GLN A 88 10.70 2.69 -5.39
CA GLN A 88 9.79 2.89 -6.52
C GLN A 88 8.36 3.03 -6.03
N VAL A 89 7.66 4.07 -6.47
CA VAL A 89 6.23 4.27 -6.19
C VAL A 89 5.43 3.96 -7.45
N THR A 90 4.51 3.00 -7.33
CA THR A 90 3.58 2.63 -8.40
C THR A 90 2.16 2.93 -7.97
N SER A 91 1.45 3.78 -8.73
CA SER A 91 0.04 4.07 -8.48
C SER A 91 -0.84 3.22 -9.39
N PHE A 92 -1.54 2.26 -8.82
CA PHE A 92 -2.49 1.40 -9.54
C PHE A 92 -3.82 2.14 -9.70
N LYS A 93 -3.91 2.96 -10.74
CA LYS A 93 -5.14 3.61 -11.19
C LYS A 93 -5.95 2.65 -12.08
N GLN A 94 -7.05 3.15 -12.65
CA GLN A 94 -7.80 2.41 -13.66
C GLN A 94 -6.84 1.86 -14.73
N PRO A 95 -6.97 0.57 -15.11
CA PRO A 95 -6.11 -0.04 -16.11
C PRO A 95 -6.16 0.70 -17.45
N ASN A 96 -5.03 0.83 -18.10
CA ASN A 96 -4.95 1.36 -19.45
C ASN A 96 -5.25 0.26 -20.49
N SER A 97 -5.31 0.63 -21.78
CA SER A 97 -5.66 -0.29 -22.86
C SER A 97 -4.67 -1.45 -23.04
N GLU A 98 -3.42 -1.29 -22.65
CA GLU A 98 -2.42 -2.36 -22.70
C GLU A 98 -2.60 -3.31 -21.51
N GLU A 99 -2.79 -2.77 -20.32
CA GLU A 99 -3.03 -3.56 -19.10
C GLU A 99 -4.29 -4.42 -19.21
N LEU A 100 -5.35 -3.91 -19.85
CA LEU A 100 -6.60 -4.66 -20.09
C LEU A 100 -6.46 -5.85 -21.04
N LYS A 101 -5.38 -5.95 -21.82
CA LYS A 101 -5.11 -7.14 -22.67
C LYS A 101 -4.50 -8.30 -21.88
N HIS A 102 -4.11 -8.07 -20.65
CA HIS A 102 -3.43 -9.04 -19.81
C HIS A 102 -4.26 -9.36 -18.56
N ASP A 103 -3.87 -10.42 -17.86
CA ASP A 103 -4.38 -10.73 -16.53
C ASP A 103 -4.11 -9.55 -15.57
N PHE A 104 -5.01 -9.32 -14.61
CA PHE A 104 -4.90 -8.19 -13.68
C PHE A 104 -3.60 -8.19 -12.84
N LEU A 105 -2.99 -9.35 -12.63
CA LEU A 105 -1.70 -9.46 -11.94
C LEU A 105 -0.50 -9.07 -12.83
N TRP A 106 -0.67 -8.97 -14.14
CA TRP A 106 0.42 -8.65 -15.06
C TRP A 106 1.08 -7.30 -14.72
N ARG A 107 0.29 -6.25 -14.50
CA ARG A 107 0.81 -4.93 -14.13
C ARG A 107 1.46 -4.92 -12.75
N VAL A 108 0.98 -5.77 -11.83
CA VAL A 108 1.56 -5.96 -10.51
C VAL A 108 2.94 -6.61 -10.62
N ASN A 109 3.04 -7.70 -11.40
CA ASN A 109 4.30 -8.39 -11.63
C ASN A 109 5.37 -7.48 -12.24
N LYS A 110 4.98 -6.56 -13.13
CA LYS A 110 5.90 -5.57 -13.70
C LYS A 110 6.40 -4.53 -12.69
N ALA A 111 5.67 -4.31 -11.63
CA ALA A 111 5.99 -3.33 -10.59
C ALA A 111 6.72 -3.94 -9.38
N LEU A 112 6.99 -5.25 -9.40
CA LEU A 112 7.73 -5.90 -8.32
C LEU A 112 9.15 -5.32 -8.18
N PRO A 113 9.63 -5.07 -6.97
CA PRO A 113 10.94 -4.51 -6.74
C PRO A 113 12.05 -5.51 -7.03
N ALA A 114 13.18 -5.02 -7.49
CA ALA A 114 14.42 -5.78 -7.43
C ALA A 114 14.83 -6.05 -5.98
N ARG A 115 15.69 -7.03 -5.77
CA ARG A 115 16.30 -7.30 -4.46
C ARG A 115 17.06 -6.07 -3.98
N GLY A 116 16.99 -5.77 -2.69
CA GLY A 116 17.53 -4.56 -2.08
C GLY A 116 16.67 -3.30 -2.30
N SER A 117 15.59 -3.38 -3.08
CA SER A 117 14.74 -2.23 -3.39
C SER A 117 13.39 -2.31 -2.69
N ILE A 118 12.77 -1.15 -2.49
CA ILE A 118 11.46 -0.98 -1.86
C ILE A 118 10.47 -0.52 -2.92
N ALA A 119 9.38 -1.27 -3.09
CA ALA A 119 8.23 -0.83 -3.88
C ALA A 119 7.10 -0.33 -2.97
N ILE A 120 6.51 0.78 -3.34
CA ILE A 120 5.33 1.34 -2.67
C ILE A 120 4.19 1.28 -3.65
N PHE A 121 3.20 0.44 -3.35
CA PHE A 121 1.99 0.31 -4.14
C PHE A 121 0.92 1.25 -3.58
N ASN A 122 0.68 2.35 -4.29
CA ASN A 122 -0.44 3.23 -4.01
C ASN A 122 -1.68 2.65 -4.70
N ARG A 123 -2.54 2.02 -3.93
CA ARG A 123 -3.52 1.00 -4.32
C ARG A 123 -2.82 -0.30 -4.77
N SER A 124 -3.57 -1.29 -5.19
CA SER A 124 -3.03 -2.58 -5.62
C SER A 124 -4.09 -3.36 -6.41
N TYR A 125 -3.80 -4.60 -6.74
CA TYR A 125 -4.76 -5.53 -7.30
C TYR A 125 -6.00 -5.79 -6.41
N TYR A 126 -5.98 -5.39 -5.15
CA TYR A 126 -7.18 -5.40 -4.32
C TYR A 126 -8.28 -4.48 -4.84
N GLU A 127 -7.96 -3.46 -5.64
CA GLU A 127 -8.99 -2.69 -6.35
C GLU A 127 -9.76 -3.59 -7.34
N ASP A 128 -9.06 -4.47 -8.05
CA ASP A 128 -9.67 -5.41 -9.00
C ASP A 128 -10.52 -6.45 -8.27
N VAL A 129 -10.05 -6.96 -7.12
CA VAL A 129 -10.77 -7.99 -6.34
C VAL A 129 -11.95 -7.39 -5.56
N LEU A 130 -11.78 -6.21 -4.96
CA LEU A 130 -12.80 -5.64 -4.07
C LEU A 130 -13.75 -4.69 -4.81
N VAL A 131 -13.22 -3.76 -5.61
CA VAL A 131 -14.02 -2.71 -6.24
C VAL A 131 -14.60 -3.18 -7.57
N VAL A 132 -13.77 -3.77 -8.41
CA VAL A 132 -14.19 -4.25 -9.74
C VAL A 132 -15.24 -5.35 -9.61
N GLN A 133 -15.03 -6.30 -8.73
CA GLN A 133 -15.97 -7.40 -8.49
C GLN A 133 -17.27 -6.90 -7.85
N LEU A 134 -17.19 -6.03 -6.83
CA LEU A 134 -18.37 -5.49 -6.14
C LEU A 134 -19.28 -4.68 -7.06
N HIS A 135 -18.71 -3.97 -8.03
CA HIS A 135 -19.43 -3.10 -8.96
C HIS A 135 -19.63 -3.73 -10.35
N ASP A 136 -19.32 -5.01 -10.52
CA ASP A 136 -19.44 -5.72 -11.81
C ASP A 136 -18.69 -5.06 -12.97
N LEU A 137 -17.62 -4.29 -12.69
CA LEU A 137 -16.88 -3.54 -13.69
C LEU A 137 -16.16 -4.45 -14.70
N GLN A 138 -15.83 -5.68 -14.30
CA GLN A 138 -15.25 -6.71 -15.16
C GLN A 138 -16.12 -7.02 -16.39
N LYS A 139 -17.45 -6.84 -16.29
CA LYS A 139 -18.37 -7.01 -17.43
C LYS A 139 -18.13 -6.00 -18.55
N GLY A 140 -17.54 -4.85 -18.21
CA GLY A 140 -17.10 -3.83 -19.18
C GLY A 140 -15.72 -4.11 -19.80
N TYR A 141 -14.97 -5.04 -19.23
CA TYR A 141 -13.69 -5.47 -19.79
C TYR A 141 -13.95 -6.54 -20.85
N GLN A 142 -13.19 -6.53 -21.93
CA GLN A 142 -13.30 -7.54 -22.99
C GLN A 142 -12.72 -8.89 -22.54
N MET A 143 -13.35 -9.51 -21.55
CA MET A 143 -12.98 -10.83 -21.03
C MET A 143 -13.73 -11.95 -21.76
N ALA A 144 -13.12 -13.11 -21.81
CA ALA A 144 -13.78 -14.29 -22.36
C ALA A 144 -15.04 -14.65 -21.51
N PRO A 145 -16.19 -15.03 -22.12
CA PRO A 145 -17.42 -15.33 -21.41
C PRO A 145 -17.25 -16.31 -20.25
N ARG A 146 -16.40 -17.33 -20.42
CA ARG A 146 -16.06 -18.32 -19.38
C ARG A 146 -15.48 -17.72 -18.09
N VAL A 147 -14.92 -16.50 -18.15
CA VAL A 147 -14.35 -15.80 -16.98
C VAL A 147 -15.42 -14.97 -16.28
N LEU A 148 -16.39 -14.47 -17.06
CA LEU A 148 -17.50 -13.66 -16.56
C LEU A 148 -18.63 -14.47 -15.94
N GLU A 149 -18.68 -15.77 -16.23
CA GLU A 149 -19.71 -16.71 -15.78
C GLU A 149 -19.30 -17.53 -14.55
N GLN A 150 -18.11 -17.29 -14.01
CA GLN A 150 -17.67 -17.93 -12.75
C GLN A 150 -18.24 -17.14 -11.57
N ASP A 151 -19.23 -17.75 -10.89
CA ASP A 151 -19.81 -17.28 -9.62
C ASP A 151 -18.79 -17.33 -8.47
#